data_7f76d206417e2b8d79f43014804b82dd
#
_entry.id   7f76d206417e2b8d79f43014804b82dd
#
_cell.length_a   1.000
_cell.length_b   1.000
_cell.length_c   1.000
_cell.angle_alpha   90.00
_cell.angle_beta   90.00
_cell.angle_gamma   90.00
#
_symmetry.space_group_name_H-M   'P 1'
#
loop_
_entity.id
_entity.type
_entity.pdbx_description
1 polymer ?
#
loop_
_entity_poly.entity_id
_entity_poly.type
_entity_poly.pdbx_seq_one_letter_code
_entity_poly.pdbx_strand_id
1 'polypeptide(L)'
;RMAYRMVGDQHDAEDLVQEAFRSAWKSRGNFRPGGGERPWLASILRRRVVDHWRGARQPAPLGGEHRIEVARPPEDPTRDELTDEMQRALDQLPDPLRETLLLVVVGELTHQETADLLEVPLGTVLSRVSRARQRLREYLVGSGVE
;
A
#
# COMPACT_ATOMS: atom_id res chain seq x y z
N ARG A 1 6.56 -5.82 -1.51
CA ARG A 1 5.27 -6.42 -1.09
C ARG A 1 4.24 -5.37 -0.69
N MET A 2 4.57 -4.45 0.24
CA MET A 2 3.63 -3.40 0.70
C MET A 2 3.15 -2.48 -0.43
N ALA A 3 4.04 -1.96 -1.27
CA ALA A 3 3.67 -1.10 -2.39
C ALA A 3 2.69 -1.78 -3.34
N TYR A 4 2.92 -3.04 -3.70
CA TYR A 4 2.01 -3.82 -4.54
C TYR A 4 0.61 -3.95 -3.92
N ARG A 5 0.54 -4.25 -2.62
CA ARG A 5 -0.75 -4.37 -1.92
C ARG A 5 -1.50 -3.04 -1.84
N MET A 6 -0.77 -1.92 -1.84
CA MET A 6 -1.38 -0.59 -1.82
C MET A 6 -1.91 -0.15 -3.19
N VAL A 7 -1.20 -0.46 -4.28
CA VAL A 7 -1.53 0.07 -5.61
C VAL A 7 -2.14 -0.97 -6.57
N GLY A 8 -1.94 -2.26 -6.31
CA GLY A 8 -2.55 -3.34 -7.07
C GLY A 8 -1.93 -3.63 -8.45
N ASP A 9 -0.89 -2.92 -8.83
CA ASP A 9 -0.16 -3.09 -10.09
C ASP A 9 1.33 -3.26 -9.81
N GLN A 10 1.92 -4.34 -10.34
CA GLN A 10 3.31 -4.68 -10.07
C GLN A 10 4.29 -3.65 -10.62
N HIS A 11 4.05 -3.14 -11.82
CA HIS A 11 4.91 -2.16 -12.47
C HIS A 11 4.91 -0.83 -11.69
N ASP A 12 3.72 -0.33 -11.34
CA ASP A 12 3.58 0.86 -10.50
C ASP A 12 4.23 0.67 -9.13
N ALA A 13 4.09 -0.51 -8.52
CA ALA A 13 4.70 -0.83 -7.25
C ALA A 13 6.24 -0.81 -7.31
N GLU A 14 6.82 -1.39 -8.35
CA GLU A 14 8.27 -1.37 -8.57
C GLU A 14 8.80 0.04 -8.77
N ASP A 15 8.13 0.86 -9.56
CA ASP A 15 8.49 2.27 -9.78
C ASP A 15 8.44 3.07 -8.47
N LEU A 16 7.39 2.88 -7.67
CA LEU A 16 7.23 3.54 -6.38
C LEU A 16 8.32 3.13 -5.38
N VAL A 17 8.69 1.85 -5.36
CA VAL A 17 9.77 1.35 -4.50
C VAL A 17 11.12 1.95 -4.93
N GLN A 18 11.41 2.01 -6.23
CA GLN A 18 12.62 2.64 -6.74
C GLN A 18 12.69 4.13 -6.37
N GLU A 19 11.59 4.86 -6.54
CA GLU A 19 11.51 6.27 -6.14
C GLU A 19 11.67 6.44 -4.63
N ALA A 20 11.09 5.56 -3.83
CA ALA A 20 11.23 5.58 -2.38
C ALA A 20 12.71 5.38 -1.97
N PHE A 21 13.42 4.44 -2.58
CA PHE A 21 14.83 4.23 -2.32
C PHE A 21 15.70 5.41 -2.77
N ARG A 22 15.40 6.03 -3.91
CA ARG A 22 16.10 7.26 -4.33
C ARG A 22 15.88 8.40 -3.33
N SER A 23 14.64 8.57 -2.85
CA SER A 23 14.31 9.57 -1.83
C SER A 23 15.00 9.27 -0.50
N ALA A 24 15.03 8.01 -0.09
CA ALA A 24 15.73 7.57 1.11
C ALA A 24 17.23 7.87 1.02
N TRP A 25 17.84 7.57 -0.10
CA TRP A 25 19.25 7.86 -0.33
C TRP A 25 19.58 9.36 -0.25
N LYS A 26 18.76 10.18 -0.90
CA LYS A 26 18.90 11.65 -0.84
C LYS A 26 18.70 12.21 0.57
N SER A 27 17.80 11.60 1.35
CA SER A 27 17.44 12.03 2.70
C SER A 27 18.19 11.28 3.80
N ARG A 28 19.20 10.46 3.47
CA ARG A 28 19.90 9.62 4.44
C ARG A 28 20.51 10.40 5.61
N GLY A 29 20.88 11.66 5.37
CA GLY A 29 21.37 12.54 6.42
C GLY A 29 20.31 12.95 7.44
N ASN A 30 19.05 12.82 7.13
CA ASN A 30 17.93 13.13 8.01
C ASN A 30 17.47 11.92 8.83
N PHE A 31 18.01 10.74 8.54
CA PHE A 31 17.71 9.55 9.30
C PHE A 31 18.26 9.68 10.74
N ARG A 32 17.39 9.46 11.72
CA ARG A 32 17.76 9.48 13.14
C ARG A 32 17.82 8.06 13.68
N PRO A 33 18.99 7.59 14.19
CA PRO A 33 19.16 6.20 14.63
C PRO A 33 18.19 5.70 15.71
N GLY A 34 17.54 6.57 16.45
CA GLY A 34 16.60 6.19 17.51
C GLY A 34 15.17 5.86 17.06
N GLY A 35 14.78 6.24 15.82
CA GLY A 35 13.42 6.10 15.31
C GLY A 35 13.12 4.81 14.56
N GLY A 36 14.13 4.00 14.25
CA GLY A 36 14.00 2.78 13.46
C GLY A 36 14.00 3.01 11.94
N GLU A 37 14.62 2.10 11.22
CA GLU A 37 14.73 2.17 9.76
C GLU A 37 13.40 1.91 9.07
N ARG A 38 12.65 0.94 9.59
CA ARG A 38 11.39 0.49 8.99
C ARG A 38 10.32 1.57 8.97
N PRO A 39 10.01 2.27 10.07
CA PRO A 39 9.08 3.40 10.04
C PRO A 39 9.54 4.54 9.12
N TRP A 40 10.83 4.82 9.08
CA TRP A 40 11.38 5.86 8.22
C TRP A 40 11.19 5.55 6.73
N LEU A 41 11.57 4.33 6.31
CA LEU A 41 11.37 3.87 4.94
C LEU A 41 9.88 3.79 4.58
N ALA A 42 9.04 3.29 5.48
CA ALA A 42 7.61 3.22 5.29
C ALA A 42 6.98 4.62 5.10
N SER A 43 7.46 5.64 5.82
CA SER A 43 6.99 7.02 5.65
C SER A 43 7.31 7.58 4.26
N ILE A 44 8.49 7.28 3.75
CA ILE A 44 8.92 7.70 2.41
C ILE A 44 8.08 6.99 1.33
N LEU A 45 7.92 5.68 1.44
CA LEU A 45 7.10 4.91 0.50
C LEU A 45 5.64 5.38 0.52
N ARG A 46 5.06 5.59 1.70
CA ARG A 46 3.70 6.08 1.84
C ARG A 46 3.46 7.40 1.10
N ARG A 47 4.37 8.35 1.21
CA ARG A 47 4.25 9.62 0.47
C ARG A 47 4.14 9.40 -1.03
N ARG A 48 4.96 8.49 -1.58
CA ARG A 48 4.92 8.15 -3.00
C ARG A 48 3.62 7.46 -3.39
N VAL A 49 3.13 6.56 -2.56
CA VAL A 49 1.83 5.89 -2.77
C VAL A 49 0.67 6.88 -2.75
N VAL A 50 0.63 7.77 -1.77
CA VAL A 50 -0.41 8.81 -1.69
C VAL A 50 -0.38 9.74 -2.90
N ASP A 51 0.80 10.16 -3.34
CA ASP A 51 0.96 10.97 -4.54
C ASP A 51 0.48 10.22 -5.80
N HIS A 52 0.77 8.93 -5.89
CA HIS A 52 0.27 8.05 -6.96
C HIS A 52 -1.26 7.97 -6.96
N TRP A 53 -1.89 7.77 -5.82
CA TRP A 53 -3.35 7.76 -5.71
C TRP A 53 -3.99 9.09 -6.09
N ARG A 54 -3.40 10.20 -5.70
CA ARG A 54 -3.84 11.55 -6.10
C ARG A 54 -3.74 11.74 -7.60
N GLY A 55 -2.65 11.33 -8.21
CA GLY A 55 -2.45 11.39 -9.66
C GLY A 55 -3.45 10.55 -10.43
N ALA A 56 -3.79 9.35 -9.93
CA ALA A 56 -4.77 8.45 -10.55
C ALA A 56 -6.22 8.99 -10.49
N ARG A 57 -6.53 9.89 -9.55
CA ARG A 57 -7.85 10.53 -9.41
C ARG A 57 -8.02 11.79 -10.23
N GLN A 58 -6.92 12.36 -10.72
CA GLN A 58 -6.98 13.52 -11.60
C GLN A 58 -7.26 13.06 -13.05
N PRO A 59 -8.09 13.81 -13.82
CA PRO A 59 -8.24 13.51 -15.23
C PRO A 59 -6.87 13.57 -15.90
N ALA A 60 -6.53 12.53 -16.67
CA ALA A 60 -5.28 12.46 -17.40
C ALA A 60 -5.16 13.68 -18.32
N PRO A 61 -4.01 14.37 -18.35
CA PRO A 61 -3.78 15.38 -19.37
C PRO A 61 -3.93 14.74 -20.75
N LEU A 62 -4.66 15.40 -21.65
CA LEU A 62 -4.81 14.98 -23.04
C LEU A 62 -3.41 14.87 -23.68
N GLY A 63 -2.92 13.66 -23.85
CA GLY A 63 -1.56 13.40 -24.31
C GLY A 63 -0.88 12.24 -23.58
N GLY A 64 -1.66 11.42 -22.86
CA GLY A 64 -1.15 10.26 -22.14
C GLY A 64 -0.41 9.31 -23.07
N GLU A 65 0.87 9.09 -22.76
CA GLU A 65 1.64 8.01 -23.33
C GLU A 65 0.87 6.71 -23.15
N HIS A 66 0.65 6.00 -24.23
CA HIS A 66 0.11 4.65 -24.20
C HIS A 66 1.01 3.82 -23.27
N ARG A 67 0.46 3.44 -22.11
CA ARG A 67 1.08 2.39 -21.31
C ARG A 67 1.15 1.15 -22.19
N ILE A 68 2.35 0.81 -22.59
CA ILE A 68 2.61 -0.50 -23.20
C ILE A 68 2.34 -1.50 -22.08
N GLU A 69 1.25 -2.25 -22.21
CA GLU A 69 1.06 -3.44 -21.38
C GLU A 69 2.22 -4.38 -21.70
N VAL A 70 3.23 -4.33 -20.85
CA VAL A 70 4.30 -5.34 -20.88
C VAL A 70 3.64 -6.65 -20.45
N ALA A 71 3.63 -7.62 -21.37
CA ALA A 71 3.11 -8.94 -21.11
C ALA A 71 3.65 -9.49 -19.80
N ARG A 72 2.74 -9.76 -18.87
CA ARG A 72 3.03 -10.34 -17.57
C ARG A 72 3.74 -11.69 -17.74
N PRO A 73 4.83 -11.97 -17.04
CA PRO A 73 5.42 -13.31 -17.07
C PRO A 73 4.37 -14.34 -16.66
N PRO A 74 4.40 -15.56 -17.22
CA PRO A 74 3.46 -16.61 -16.84
C PRO A 74 3.62 -16.93 -15.35
N GLU A 75 2.58 -16.64 -14.59
CA GLU A 75 2.51 -16.85 -13.14
C GLU A 75 1.92 -18.27 -12.87
N ASP A 76 2.34 -18.86 -11.76
CA ASP A 76 1.84 -20.17 -11.31
C ASP A 76 0.33 -20.08 -11.02
N PRO A 77 -0.54 -20.82 -11.75
CA PRO A 77 -2.00 -20.64 -11.66
C PRO A 77 -2.59 -20.91 -10.27
N THR A 78 -1.93 -21.68 -9.43
CA THR A 78 -2.44 -22.05 -8.11
C THR A 78 -2.12 -21.02 -7.02
N ARG A 79 -1.14 -20.14 -7.27
CA ARG A 79 -0.74 -19.07 -6.34
C ARG A 79 -1.57 -17.82 -6.51
N ASP A 80 -2.25 -17.68 -7.63
CA ASP A 80 -2.80 -16.42 -8.09
C ASP A 80 -4.25 -16.15 -7.67
N GLU A 81 -5.11 -17.17 -7.61
CA GLU A 81 -6.52 -16.94 -7.32
C GLU A 81 -6.75 -16.34 -5.94
N LEU A 82 -6.13 -16.90 -4.90
CA LEU A 82 -6.23 -16.39 -3.53
C LEU A 82 -5.55 -15.01 -3.40
N THR A 83 -4.49 -14.81 -4.15
CA THR A 83 -3.75 -13.54 -4.17
C THR A 83 -4.54 -12.45 -4.86
N ASP A 84 -5.18 -12.76 -5.97
CA ASP A 84 -6.02 -11.84 -6.73
C ASP A 84 -7.31 -11.48 -5.98
N GLU A 85 -7.92 -12.46 -5.32
CA GLU A 85 -9.10 -12.23 -4.48
C GLU A 85 -8.77 -11.31 -3.30
N MET A 86 -7.65 -11.56 -2.62
CA MET A 86 -7.18 -10.69 -1.54
C MET A 86 -6.86 -9.28 -2.06
N GLN A 87 -6.26 -9.17 -3.24
CA GLN A 87 -5.98 -7.86 -3.83
C GLN A 87 -7.26 -7.11 -4.16
N ARG A 88 -8.26 -7.77 -4.75
CA ARG A 88 -9.57 -7.15 -5.01
C ARG A 88 -10.25 -6.70 -3.72
N ALA A 89 -10.16 -7.51 -2.66
CA ALA A 89 -10.71 -7.14 -1.36
C ALA A 89 -10.00 -5.90 -0.77
N LEU A 90 -8.68 -5.83 -0.87
CA LEU A 90 -7.90 -4.66 -0.45
C LEU A 90 -8.26 -3.41 -1.27
N ASP A 91 -8.47 -3.56 -2.56
CA ASP A 91 -8.83 -2.45 -3.46
C ASP A 91 -10.22 -1.87 -3.13
N GLN A 92 -11.10 -2.64 -2.49
CA GLN A 92 -12.40 -2.18 -2.02
C GLN A 92 -12.33 -1.38 -0.71
N LEU A 93 -11.21 -1.45 0.01
CA LEU A 93 -11.07 -0.67 1.24
C LEU A 93 -10.86 0.82 0.92
N PRO A 94 -11.48 1.73 1.69
CA PRO A 94 -11.11 3.14 1.66
C PRO A 94 -9.62 3.31 1.94
N ASP A 95 -8.97 4.28 1.30
CA ASP A 95 -7.54 4.52 1.41
C ASP A 95 -7.04 4.57 2.87
N PRO A 96 -7.70 5.29 3.81
CA PRO A 96 -7.24 5.33 5.19
C PRO A 96 -7.24 3.97 5.89
N LEU A 97 -8.20 3.11 5.58
CA LEU A 97 -8.26 1.76 6.15
C LEU A 97 -7.21 0.84 5.53
N ARG A 98 -7.04 0.91 4.22
CA ARG A 98 -6.05 0.12 3.47
C ARG A 98 -4.64 0.45 3.92
N GLU A 99 -4.25 1.70 3.92
CA GLU A 99 -2.90 2.11 4.31
C GLU A 99 -2.59 1.75 5.77
N THR A 100 -3.52 1.99 6.68
CA THR A 100 -3.32 1.66 8.10
C THR A 100 -3.13 0.16 8.30
N LEU A 101 -3.98 -0.66 7.71
CA LEU A 101 -3.86 -2.12 7.80
C LEU A 101 -2.54 -2.62 7.21
N LEU A 102 -2.15 -2.13 6.05
CA LEU A 102 -0.94 -2.59 5.35
C LEU A 102 0.34 -2.16 6.06
N LEU A 103 0.37 -0.98 6.66
CA LEU A 103 1.50 -0.54 7.49
C LEU A 103 1.71 -1.47 8.69
N VAL A 104 0.63 -1.89 9.34
CA VAL A 104 0.71 -2.79 10.49
C VAL A 104 1.05 -4.23 10.07
N VAL A 105 0.35 -4.78 9.09
CA VAL A 105 0.42 -6.21 8.74
C VAL A 105 1.60 -6.53 7.83
N VAL A 106 1.80 -5.76 6.78
CA VAL A 106 2.85 -6.01 5.78
C VAL A 106 4.11 -5.22 6.09
N GLY A 107 3.96 -3.98 6.51
CA GLY A 107 5.07 -3.13 6.95
C GLY A 107 5.65 -3.53 8.30
N GLU A 108 4.92 -4.34 9.06
CA GLU A 108 5.32 -4.82 10.40
C GLU A 108 5.60 -3.67 11.38
N LEU A 109 4.93 -2.55 11.19
CA LEU A 109 4.98 -1.45 12.15
C LEU A 109 4.10 -1.76 13.36
N THR A 110 4.52 -1.28 14.52
CA THR A 110 3.63 -1.27 15.70
C THR A 110 2.46 -0.31 15.47
N HIS A 111 1.40 -0.46 16.24
CA HIS A 111 0.27 0.48 16.19
C HIS A 111 0.72 1.92 16.54
N GLN A 112 1.63 2.06 17.51
CA GLN A 112 2.16 3.37 17.86
C GLN A 112 3.02 3.98 16.75
N GLU A 113 3.90 3.20 16.14
CA GLU A 113 4.70 3.65 15.00
C GLU A 113 3.80 4.08 13.81
N THR A 114 2.73 3.33 13.59
CA THR A 114 1.74 3.67 12.56
C THR A 114 0.99 4.96 12.90
N ALA A 115 0.60 5.14 14.15
CA ALA A 115 -0.05 6.37 14.62
C ALA A 115 0.86 7.58 14.42
N ASP A 116 2.12 7.47 14.79
CA ASP A 116 3.11 8.54 14.63
C ASP A 116 3.35 8.86 13.16
N LEU A 117 3.48 7.84 12.31
CA LEU A 117 3.69 7.99 10.88
C LEU A 117 2.51 8.67 10.19
N LEU A 118 1.28 8.26 10.52
CA LEU A 118 0.05 8.81 9.94
C LEU A 118 -0.40 10.13 10.61
N GLU A 119 0.24 10.51 11.69
CA GLU A 119 -0.12 11.70 12.49
C GLU A 119 -1.58 11.64 12.98
N VAL A 120 -1.98 10.49 13.48
CA VAL A 120 -3.31 10.23 14.05
C VAL A 120 -3.19 9.65 15.45
N PRO A 121 -4.24 9.78 16.29
CA PRO A 121 -4.25 9.12 17.60
C PRO A 121 -4.14 7.60 17.49
N LEU A 122 -3.55 6.96 18.51
CA LEU A 122 -3.45 5.50 18.58
C LEU A 122 -4.82 4.81 18.47
N GLY A 123 -5.84 5.34 19.12
CA GLY A 123 -7.21 4.83 19.03
C GLY A 123 -7.76 4.83 17.61
N THR A 124 -7.37 5.79 16.79
CA THR A 124 -7.74 5.85 15.36
C THR A 124 -7.10 4.71 14.59
N VAL A 125 -5.83 4.39 14.84
CA VAL A 125 -5.16 3.24 14.21
C VAL A 125 -5.87 1.94 14.61
N LEU A 126 -6.14 1.73 15.89
CA LEU A 126 -6.83 0.53 16.37
C LEU A 126 -8.22 0.37 15.73
N SER A 127 -9.00 1.43 15.65
CA SER A 127 -10.32 1.39 15.02
C SER A 127 -10.26 1.17 13.52
N ARG A 128 -9.30 1.77 12.82
CA ARG A 128 -9.09 1.56 11.38
C ARG A 128 -8.69 0.12 11.06
N VAL A 129 -7.77 -0.46 11.82
CA VAL A 129 -7.36 -1.87 11.66
C VAL A 129 -8.55 -2.80 11.89
N SER A 130 -9.33 -2.57 12.94
CA SER A 130 -10.53 -3.37 13.24
C SER A 130 -11.56 -3.30 12.10
N ARG A 131 -11.88 -2.10 11.64
CA ARG A 131 -12.82 -1.89 10.52
C ARG A 131 -12.31 -2.48 9.21
N ALA A 132 -11.02 -2.33 8.91
CA ALA A 132 -10.43 -2.91 7.71
C ALA A 132 -10.54 -4.43 7.72
N ARG A 133 -10.21 -5.08 8.84
CA ARG A 133 -10.33 -6.54 8.99
C ARG A 133 -11.78 -7.01 8.86
N GLN A 134 -12.72 -6.29 9.44
CA GLN A 134 -14.13 -6.61 9.32
C GLN A 134 -14.60 -6.55 7.87
N ARG A 135 -14.30 -5.47 7.15
CA ARG A 135 -14.68 -5.32 5.74
C ARG A 135 -14.02 -6.36 4.84
N LEU A 136 -12.75 -6.68 5.06
CA LEU A 136 -12.09 -7.76 4.32
C LEU A 136 -12.78 -9.11 4.54
N ARG A 137 -13.13 -9.41 5.79
CA ARG A 137 -13.86 -10.64 6.13
C ARG A 137 -15.21 -10.70 5.43
N GLU A 138 -15.99 -9.61 5.48
CA GLU A 138 -17.29 -9.54 4.82
C GLU A 138 -17.15 -9.73 3.30
N TYR A 139 -16.16 -9.11 2.69
CA TYR A 139 -15.90 -9.24 1.27
C TYR A 139 -15.51 -10.67 0.88
N LEU A 140 -14.55 -11.27 1.60
CA LEU A 140 -14.05 -12.61 1.30
C LEU A 140 -15.09 -13.70 1.57
N VAL A 141 -15.91 -13.56 2.61
CA VAL A 141 -17.02 -14.47 2.89
C VAL A 141 -18.14 -14.31 1.86
N GLY A 142 -18.44 -13.09 1.46
CA GLY A 142 -19.45 -12.79 0.44
C GLY A 142 -19.08 -13.29 -0.95
N SER A 143 -17.80 -13.29 -1.29
CA SER A 143 -17.29 -13.81 -2.56
C SER A 143 -17.16 -15.35 -2.59
N GLY A 144 -17.11 -16.00 -1.42
CA GLY A 144 -17.00 -17.44 -1.28
C GLY A 144 -18.33 -18.20 -1.18
N VAL A 145 -19.47 -17.51 -1.29
CA VAL A 145 -20.80 -18.13 -1.22
C VAL A 145 -21.40 -18.24 -2.61
N GLU A 146 -20.87 -19.14 -3.38
CA GLU A 146 -21.61 -19.82 -4.47
C GLU A 146 -21.18 -21.26 -4.57
#